data_acc180536df3a7c46e3c50ce1de4463d
#
_entry.id   acc180536df3a7c46e3c50ce1de4463d
#
_cell.length_a   1.000
_cell.length_b   1.000
_cell.length_c   1.000
_cell.angle_alpha   90.00
_cell.angle_beta   90.00
_cell.angle_gamma   90.00
#
_symmetry.space_group_name_H-M   'P 1'
#
loop_
_entity.id
_entity.type
_entity.pdbx_description
1 polymer ?
#
loop_
_entity_poly.entity_id
_entity_poly.type
_entity_poly.pdbx_seq_one_letter_code
_entity_poly.pdbx_strand_id
1 'polypeptide(L)'
;MTGSTIDYQEVFRTLPGVLALLTPDGVILDVNDGYLEAAGRELAEVLGRNIFEAFPSNPTDPGDSGQRMLRVSLETVVSTGEQDVMRTVRYDVEDPGRPGEFEERYWFVVNTPLRDADGRVAMIAHKADEITHIVNQARNLLADHG
;
A
#
# COMPACT_ATOMS: atom_id res chain seq x y z
N MET A 1 -15.95 -25.71 28.59
CA MET A 1 -16.31 -24.92 27.43
C MET A 1 -15.10 -24.14 26.93
N THR A 2 -14.85 -24.29 25.72
CA THR A 2 -13.76 -23.55 25.12
C THR A 2 -14.30 -22.32 24.45
N GLY A 3 -13.81 -21.16 24.81
CA GLY A 3 -14.07 -19.96 24.07
C GLY A 3 -13.54 -20.10 22.65
N SER A 4 -14.20 -19.49 21.69
CA SER A 4 -13.64 -19.46 20.34
C SER A 4 -12.39 -18.58 20.34
N THR A 5 -11.34 -19.12 19.78
CA THR A 5 -10.10 -18.36 19.58
C THR A 5 -10.26 -17.52 18.33
N ILE A 6 -9.88 -16.24 18.42
CA ILE A 6 -9.90 -15.36 17.26
C ILE A 6 -8.67 -15.67 16.40
N ASP A 7 -8.91 -16.00 15.14
CA ASP A 7 -7.83 -16.13 14.17
C ASP A 7 -7.57 -14.76 13.54
N TYR A 8 -6.63 -14.03 14.08
CA TYR A 8 -6.32 -12.67 13.62
C TYR A 8 -5.76 -12.64 12.20
N GLN A 9 -5.09 -13.70 11.77
CA GLN A 9 -4.60 -13.77 10.39
C GLN A 9 -5.79 -13.86 9.41
N GLU A 10 -6.78 -14.69 9.72
CA GLU A 10 -7.98 -14.79 8.90
C GLU A 10 -8.76 -13.49 8.91
N VAL A 11 -8.89 -12.84 10.07
CA VAL A 11 -9.54 -11.53 10.18
C VAL A 11 -8.82 -10.52 9.28
N PHE A 12 -7.50 -10.43 9.38
CA PHE A 12 -6.71 -9.50 8.57
C PHE A 12 -6.90 -9.77 7.08
N ARG A 13 -6.82 -11.03 6.67
CA ARG A 13 -6.89 -11.40 5.26
C ARG A 13 -8.26 -11.13 4.63
N THR A 14 -9.32 -11.20 5.41
CA THR A 14 -10.70 -11.03 4.90
C THR A 14 -11.25 -9.63 5.13
N LEU A 15 -10.58 -8.76 5.88
CA LEU A 15 -11.01 -7.37 6.05
C LEU A 15 -11.12 -6.69 4.69
N PRO A 16 -12.15 -5.85 4.50
CA PRO A 16 -12.27 -5.07 3.27
C PRO A 16 -11.15 -4.04 3.15
N GLY A 17 -10.89 -3.62 1.93
CA GLY A 17 -9.84 -2.64 1.64
C GLY A 17 -8.56 -3.29 1.20
N VAL A 18 -7.53 -2.47 1.00
CA VAL A 18 -6.22 -2.90 0.52
C VAL A 18 -5.23 -2.72 1.68
N LEU A 19 -4.82 -3.83 2.29
CA LEU A 19 -4.04 -3.82 3.52
C LEU A 19 -2.78 -4.66 3.38
N ALA A 20 -1.66 -4.12 3.87
CA ALA A 20 -0.40 -4.84 3.98
C ALA A 20 0.21 -4.60 5.36
N LEU A 21 0.95 -5.59 5.85
CA LEU A 21 1.81 -5.45 7.04
C LEU A 21 3.25 -5.43 6.54
N LEU A 22 3.98 -4.39 6.92
CA LEU A 22 5.36 -4.19 6.48
C LEU A 22 6.30 -4.17 7.68
N THR A 23 7.54 -4.59 7.45
CA THR A 23 8.63 -4.25 8.37
C THR A 23 8.92 -2.76 8.28
N PRO A 24 9.63 -2.16 9.25
CA PRO A 24 10.00 -0.76 9.17
C PRO A 24 10.76 -0.36 7.89
N ASP A 25 11.48 -1.30 7.28
CA ASP A 25 12.21 -1.07 6.03
C ASP A 25 11.45 -1.51 4.77
N GLY A 26 10.18 -1.89 4.91
CA GLY A 26 9.30 -2.11 3.78
C GLY A 26 9.21 -3.55 3.26
N VAL A 27 9.65 -4.54 4.02
CA VAL A 27 9.46 -5.94 3.64
C VAL A 27 8.01 -6.35 3.93
N ILE A 28 7.37 -6.98 2.97
CA ILE A 28 5.97 -7.42 3.09
C ILE A 28 5.89 -8.65 3.97
N LEU A 29 5.26 -8.50 5.14
CA LEU A 29 5.05 -9.59 6.10
C LEU A 29 3.75 -10.32 5.83
N ASP A 30 2.70 -9.61 5.46
CA ASP A 30 1.41 -10.18 5.08
C ASP A 30 0.62 -9.17 4.27
N VAL A 31 -0.36 -9.64 3.52
CA VAL A 31 -1.30 -8.82 2.78
C VAL A 31 -2.70 -9.44 2.87
N ASN A 32 -3.74 -8.63 2.71
CA ASN A 32 -5.10 -9.17 2.69
C ASN A 32 -5.53 -9.48 1.25
N ASP A 33 -6.71 -10.11 1.14
CA ASP A 33 -7.25 -10.51 -0.16
C ASP A 33 -7.46 -9.30 -1.09
N GLY A 34 -7.92 -8.18 -0.53
CA GLY A 34 -8.12 -6.94 -1.28
C GLY A 34 -6.82 -6.39 -1.88
N TYR A 35 -5.71 -6.54 -1.16
CA TYR A 35 -4.40 -6.13 -1.67
C TYR A 35 -3.98 -6.97 -2.89
N LEU A 36 -4.14 -8.29 -2.79
CA LEU A 36 -3.81 -9.20 -3.89
C LEU A 36 -4.68 -8.94 -5.12
N GLU A 37 -5.96 -8.69 -4.90
CA GLU A 37 -6.88 -8.37 -5.99
C GLU A 37 -6.49 -7.06 -6.68
N ALA A 38 -6.21 -6.01 -5.90
CA ALA A 38 -5.81 -4.71 -6.45
C ALA A 38 -4.48 -4.78 -7.20
N ALA A 39 -3.55 -5.57 -6.70
CA ALA A 39 -2.22 -5.73 -7.32
C ALA A 39 -2.22 -6.72 -8.49
N GLY A 40 -3.21 -7.59 -8.57
CA GLY A 40 -3.22 -8.68 -9.55
C GLY A 40 -2.10 -9.69 -9.31
N ARG A 41 -1.78 -9.95 -8.03
CA ARG A 41 -0.66 -10.83 -7.64
C ARG A 41 -1.15 -11.96 -6.76
N GLU A 42 -0.39 -13.06 -6.75
CA GLU A 42 -0.57 -14.15 -5.83
C GLU A 42 0.20 -13.90 -4.53
N LEU A 43 -0.26 -14.46 -3.42
CA LEU A 43 0.37 -14.28 -2.11
C LEU A 43 1.86 -14.66 -2.15
N ALA A 44 2.18 -15.78 -2.78
CA ALA A 44 3.57 -16.26 -2.87
C ALA A 44 4.49 -15.31 -3.63
N GLU A 45 3.94 -14.48 -4.50
CA GLU A 45 4.73 -13.51 -5.27
C GLU A 45 5.17 -12.29 -4.47
N VAL A 46 4.48 -11.99 -3.36
CA VAL A 46 4.73 -10.76 -2.61
C VAL A 46 5.30 -10.98 -1.22
N LEU A 47 4.99 -12.10 -0.56
CA LEU A 47 5.45 -12.35 0.81
C LEU A 47 6.97 -12.40 0.90
N GLY A 48 7.51 -11.70 1.88
CA GLY A 48 8.95 -11.67 2.15
C GLY A 48 9.75 -10.78 1.22
N ARG A 49 9.09 -10.12 0.27
CA ARG A 49 9.76 -9.21 -0.66
C ARG A 49 9.62 -7.77 -0.19
N ASN A 50 10.61 -6.96 -0.50
CA ASN A 50 10.51 -5.53 -0.25
C ASN A 50 9.44 -4.93 -1.17
N ILE A 51 8.58 -4.09 -0.62
CA ILE A 51 7.45 -3.52 -1.36
C ILE A 51 7.91 -2.77 -2.63
N PHE A 52 9.08 -2.13 -2.58
CA PHE A 52 9.62 -1.39 -3.72
C PHE A 52 10.15 -2.28 -4.83
N GLU A 53 10.55 -3.51 -4.50
CA GLU A 53 10.96 -4.52 -5.48
C GLU A 53 9.76 -5.27 -6.03
N ALA A 54 8.79 -5.58 -5.17
CA ALA A 54 7.57 -6.28 -5.59
C ALA A 54 6.72 -5.42 -6.53
N PHE A 55 6.74 -4.10 -6.33
CA PHE A 55 5.98 -3.14 -7.12
C PHE A 55 6.93 -2.07 -7.65
N PRO A 56 7.65 -2.38 -8.75
CA PRO A 56 8.62 -1.45 -9.32
C PRO A 56 7.93 -0.20 -9.87
N SER A 57 8.68 0.89 -9.94
CA SER A 57 8.16 2.13 -10.50
C SER A 57 7.94 2.01 -12.00
N ASN A 58 6.94 2.77 -12.49
CA ASN A 58 6.69 2.88 -13.93
C ASN A 58 7.76 3.76 -14.56
N PRO A 59 8.55 3.24 -15.52
CA PRO A 59 9.60 4.03 -16.16
C PRO A 59 9.09 5.28 -16.89
N THR A 60 7.80 5.30 -17.24
CA THR A 60 7.20 6.45 -17.91
C THR A 60 6.57 7.45 -16.95
N ASP A 61 6.57 7.16 -15.63
CA ASP A 61 6.08 8.08 -14.62
C ASP A 61 7.14 9.16 -14.37
N PRO A 62 6.85 10.42 -14.70
CA PRO A 62 7.83 11.49 -14.50
C PRO A 62 8.19 11.65 -13.02
N GLY A 63 9.44 11.42 -12.68
CA GLY A 63 9.95 11.67 -11.33
C GLY A 63 9.79 10.55 -10.34
N ASP A 64 9.24 9.41 -10.73
CA ASP A 64 9.15 8.22 -9.85
C ASP A 64 8.58 8.58 -8.47
N SER A 65 7.53 9.39 -8.47
CA SER A 65 7.03 10.05 -7.26
C SER A 65 6.41 9.09 -6.25
N GLY A 66 5.72 8.04 -6.71
CA GLY A 66 5.02 7.11 -5.81
C GLY A 66 5.95 6.36 -4.87
N GLN A 67 7.01 5.77 -5.41
CA GLN A 67 8.01 5.07 -4.59
C GLN A 67 8.70 6.00 -3.60
N ARG A 68 9.09 7.19 -4.07
CA ARG A 68 9.77 8.17 -3.23
C ARG A 68 8.87 8.63 -2.08
N MET A 69 7.63 8.96 -2.37
CA MET A 69 6.67 9.40 -1.36
C MET A 69 6.39 8.31 -0.34
N LEU A 70 6.23 7.07 -0.80
CA LEU A 70 6.01 5.96 0.12
C LEU A 70 7.22 5.73 1.02
N ARG A 71 8.42 5.79 0.46
CA ARG A 71 9.67 5.64 1.23
C ARG A 71 9.76 6.70 2.32
N VAL A 72 9.50 7.96 1.98
CA VAL A 72 9.51 9.06 2.95
C VAL A 72 8.46 8.84 4.03
N SER A 73 7.25 8.38 3.65
CA SER A 73 6.19 8.12 4.63
C SER A 73 6.59 7.01 5.62
N LEU A 74 7.15 5.90 5.13
CA LEU A 74 7.60 4.82 6.01
C LEU A 74 8.71 5.30 6.95
N GLU A 75 9.68 6.06 6.44
CA GLU A 75 10.74 6.64 7.27
C GLU A 75 10.20 7.59 8.33
N THR A 76 9.19 8.40 7.98
CA THR A 76 8.52 9.30 8.91
C THR A 76 7.83 8.53 10.03
N VAL A 77 7.12 7.45 9.71
CA VAL A 77 6.47 6.60 10.71
C VAL A 77 7.50 6.02 11.69
N VAL A 78 8.62 5.53 11.16
CA VAL A 78 9.68 4.95 12.01
C VAL A 78 10.31 6.02 12.90
N SER A 79 10.62 7.19 12.37
CA SER A 79 11.32 8.24 13.11
C SER A 79 10.43 8.94 14.12
N THR A 80 9.14 9.14 13.83
CA THR A 80 8.21 9.82 14.74
C THR A 80 7.45 8.86 15.65
N GLY A 81 7.30 7.61 15.22
CA GLY A 81 6.42 6.66 15.90
C GLY A 81 4.95 7.00 15.78
N GLU A 82 4.59 7.84 14.83
CA GLU A 82 3.23 8.30 14.62
C GLU A 82 2.73 7.92 13.24
N GLN A 83 1.42 7.86 13.07
CA GLN A 83 0.75 7.61 11.80
C GLN A 83 1.10 8.70 10.79
N ASP A 84 1.32 8.32 9.54
CA ASP A 84 1.54 9.25 8.44
C ASP A 84 0.51 9.01 7.34
N VAL A 85 -0.03 10.09 6.80
CA VAL A 85 -1.09 10.05 5.79
C VAL A 85 -0.55 10.63 4.48
N MET A 86 -0.69 9.85 3.41
CA MET A 86 -0.35 10.26 2.05
C MET A 86 -1.67 10.50 1.31
N ARG A 87 -2.03 11.76 1.10
CA ARG A 87 -3.40 12.13 0.66
C ARG A 87 -3.72 11.77 -0.77
N THR A 88 -2.78 11.99 -1.69
CA THR A 88 -2.97 11.63 -3.09
C THR A 88 -1.61 11.25 -3.65
N VAL A 89 -1.44 9.97 -3.91
CA VAL A 89 -0.18 9.42 -4.38
C VAL A 89 -0.43 8.72 -5.70
N ARG A 90 0.32 9.10 -6.73
CA ARG A 90 0.35 8.32 -7.96
C ARG A 90 1.31 7.14 -7.75
N TYR A 91 0.79 5.94 -7.85
CA TYR A 91 1.60 4.74 -7.83
C TYR A 91 0.99 3.76 -8.84
N ASP A 92 1.58 3.72 -10.01
CA ASP A 92 1.08 2.92 -11.11
C ASP A 92 1.30 1.44 -10.84
N VAL A 93 0.38 0.62 -11.30
CA VAL A 93 0.41 -0.82 -11.07
C VAL A 93 0.76 -1.53 -12.38
N GLU A 94 1.81 -2.35 -12.33
CA GLU A 94 2.22 -3.17 -13.47
C GLU A 94 1.21 -4.29 -13.70
N ASP A 95 0.82 -4.49 -14.96
CA ASP A 95 -0.01 -5.62 -15.34
C ASP A 95 0.83 -6.90 -15.30
N PRO A 96 0.50 -7.87 -14.42
CA PRO A 96 1.29 -9.10 -14.32
C PRO A 96 1.25 -9.95 -15.60
N GLY A 97 0.20 -9.81 -16.42
CA GLY A 97 0.09 -10.50 -17.69
C GLY A 97 0.81 -9.81 -18.84
N ARG A 98 1.28 -8.59 -18.62
CA ARG A 98 1.94 -7.76 -19.64
C ARG A 98 3.11 -7.00 -19.02
N PRO A 99 4.25 -7.67 -18.77
CA PRO A 99 5.41 -7.03 -18.17
C PRO A 99 5.83 -5.76 -18.91
N GLY A 100 6.08 -4.71 -18.16
CA GLY A 100 6.42 -3.40 -18.70
C GLY A 100 5.23 -2.49 -19.00
N GLU A 101 4.00 -3.00 -18.92
CA GLU A 101 2.79 -2.20 -19.07
C GLU A 101 2.23 -1.84 -17.71
N PHE A 102 1.98 -0.56 -17.49
CA PHE A 102 1.50 -0.03 -16.21
C PHE A 102 0.17 0.69 -16.41
N GLU A 103 -0.69 0.56 -15.40
CA GLU A 103 -1.94 1.30 -15.31
C GLU A 103 -1.74 2.46 -14.35
N GLU A 104 -2.08 3.67 -14.78
CA GLU A 104 -2.01 4.88 -13.94
C GLU A 104 -3.04 4.79 -12.83
N ARG A 105 -2.57 4.84 -11.56
CA ARG A 105 -3.44 4.75 -10.41
C ARG A 105 -3.06 5.76 -9.34
N TYR A 106 -4.06 6.21 -8.61
CA TYR A 106 -3.93 7.15 -7.51
C TYR A 106 -4.50 6.55 -6.24
N TRP A 107 -3.84 6.83 -5.12
CA TRP A 107 -4.11 6.19 -3.84
C TRP A 107 -4.15 7.21 -2.71
N PHE A 108 -5.02 6.95 -1.73
CA PHE A 108 -4.98 7.57 -0.42
C PHE A 108 -4.40 6.53 0.53
N VAL A 109 -3.29 6.84 1.18
CA VAL A 109 -2.52 5.86 1.95
C VAL A 109 -2.38 6.32 3.38
N VAL A 110 -2.61 5.39 4.31
CA VAL A 110 -2.36 5.62 5.74
C VAL A 110 -1.37 4.56 6.21
N ASN A 111 -0.25 5.00 6.73
CA ASN A 111 0.78 4.14 7.31
C ASN A 111 0.76 4.31 8.82
N THR A 112 0.47 3.23 9.55
CA THR A 112 0.26 3.24 10.99
C THR A 112 1.33 2.38 11.68
N PRO A 113 2.04 2.94 12.68
CA PRO A 113 3.03 2.15 13.39
C PRO A 113 2.37 1.14 14.32
N LEU A 114 2.90 -0.09 14.33
CA LEU A 114 2.55 -1.11 15.29
C LEU A 114 3.77 -1.32 16.18
N ARG A 115 3.60 -1.11 17.49
CA ARG A 115 4.71 -1.11 18.42
C ARG A 115 4.85 -2.45 19.13
N ASP A 116 6.09 -2.80 19.47
CA ASP A 116 6.37 -3.96 20.32
C ASP A 116 6.22 -3.58 21.80
N ALA A 117 6.52 -4.54 22.68
CA ALA A 117 6.42 -4.36 24.14
C ALA A 117 7.36 -3.26 24.66
N ASP A 118 8.45 -2.96 23.96
CA ASP A 118 9.41 -1.92 24.32
C ASP A 118 9.04 -0.54 23.75
N GLY A 119 7.92 -0.44 23.05
CA GLY A 119 7.46 0.80 22.45
C GLY A 119 8.12 1.16 21.13
N ARG A 120 8.92 0.25 20.57
CA ARG A 120 9.56 0.46 19.26
C ARG A 120 8.61 0.10 18.15
N VAL A 121 8.75 0.77 17.02
CA VAL A 121 7.98 0.41 15.82
C VAL A 121 8.49 -0.92 15.29
N ALA A 122 7.68 -1.96 15.47
CA ALA A 122 8.02 -3.31 15.04
C ALA A 122 7.52 -3.61 13.62
N MET A 123 6.37 -3.02 13.27
CA MET A 123 5.73 -3.21 11.97
C MET A 123 5.00 -1.95 11.58
N ILE A 124 4.62 -1.85 10.32
CA ILE A 124 3.78 -0.77 9.81
C ILE A 124 2.55 -1.39 9.14
N ALA A 125 1.36 -0.97 9.57
CA ALA A 125 0.12 -1.31 8.89
C ALA A 125 -0.07 -0.30 7.76
N HIS A 126 -0.08 -0.80 6.53
CA HIS A 126 -0.17 -0.01 5.31
C HIS A 126 -1.57 -0.22 4.71
N LYS A 127 -2.37 0.84 4.71
CA LYS A 127 -3.72 0.82 4.15
C LYS A 127 -3.76 1.75 2.95
N ALA A 128 -4.17 1.23 1.81
CA ALA A 128 -4.28 2.01 0.58
C ALA A 128 -5.70 1.97 0.05
N ASP A 129 -6.28 3.13 -0.23
CA ASP A 129 -7.57 3.24 -0.88
C ASP A 129 -7.36 3.80 -2.27
N GLU A 130 -7.82 3.09 -3.29
CA GLU A 130 -7.69 3.56 -4.66
C GLU A 130 -8.68 4.69 -4.92
N ILE A 131 -8.17 5.84 -5.38
CA ILE A 131 -8.96 7.03 -5.65
C ILE A 131 -8.85 7.49 -7.11
N THR A 132 -8.42 6.62 -7.99
CA THR A 132 -8.22 6.92 -9.41
C THR A 132 -9.49 7.52 -10.04
N HIS A 133 -10.64 6.93 -9.73
CA HIS A 133 -11.92 7.40 -10.22
C HIS A 133 -12.22 8.84 -9.79
N ILE A 134 -11.95 9.15 -8.52
CA ILE A 134 -12.16 10.50 -7.97
C ILE A 134 -11.25 11.52 -8.65
N VAL A 135 -9.96 11.16 -8.83
CA VAL A 135 -8.99 12.03 -9.50
C VAL A 135 -9.42 12.30 -10.93
N ASN A 136 -9.85 11.27 -11.66
CA ASN A 136 -10.28 11.43 -13.06
C ASN A 136 -11.55 12.27 -13.17
N GLN A 137 -12.50 12.11 -12.25
CA GLN A 137 -13.70 12.96 -12.21
C GLN A 137 -13.31 14.43 -11.98
N ALA A 138 -12.42 14.71 -11.05
CA ALA A 138 -11.96 16.07 -10.76
C ALA A 138 -11.28 16.69 -11.98
N ARG A 139 -10.45 15.92 -12.69
CA ARG A 139 -9.80 16.36 -13.93
C ARG A 139 -10.81 16.71 -15.01
N ASN A 140 -11.83 15.87 -15.18
CA ASN A 140 -12.87 16.09 -16.19
C ASN A 140 -13.67 17.34 -15.88
N LEU A 141 -14.01 17.59 -14.63
CA LEU A 141 -14.71 18.80 -14.21
C LEU A 141 -13.88 20.04 -14.48
N LEU A 142 -12.59 20.02 -14.21
CA LEU A 142 -11.68 21.13 -14.45
C LEU A 142 -11.51 21.37 -15.96
N ALA A 143 -11.45 20.32 -16.77
CA ALA A 143 -11.35 20.44 -18.21
C ALA A 143 -12.62 21.06 -18.82
N ASP A 144 -13.81 20.71 -18.29
CA ASP A 144 -15.09 21.24 -18.77
C ASP A 144 -15.27 22.72 -18.42
N HIS A 145 -14.55 23.22 -17.41
CA HIS A 145 -14.66 24.60 -16.94
C HIS A 145 -13.43 25.46 -17.32
N GLY A 146 -12.44 24.84 -17.88
CA GLY A 146 -11.24 25.51 -18.35
C GLY A 146 -11.31 25.76 -19.84
#